data_1f425d58df59f14e3f476eaed1950e47
#
_entry.id   1f425d58df59f14e3f476eaed1950e47
#
_cell.length_a   1.000
_cell.length_b   1.000
_cell.length_c   1.000
_cell.angle_alpha   90.00
_cell.angle_beta   90.00
_cell.angle_gamma   90.00
#
_symmetry.space_group_name_H-M   'P 1'
#
loop_
_entity.id
_entity.type
_entity.pdbx_description
1 polymer ?
#
loop_
_entity_poly.entity_id
_entity_poly.type
_entity_poly.pdbx_seq_one_letter_code
_entity_poly.pdbx_strand_id
1 'polypeptide(L)'
;MKIVLAAINAKYIHANLAIYSLRAFSDEYKEQIQIKEYTINQYTELLHQLRPEMPVWFGGPEVSYDAAECLQRNHGVTGILRGEGEESFHELMQYYIGGSGKLQDIRGIIYREDGLLVDNGWREVMDLNKVPFVYEEMEDFKNKIIYYETSRGCPFSCSYCLSSV
;
A
#
# COMPACT_ATOMS: atom_id res chain seq x y z
N MET A 1 2.85 -9.40 -16.02
CA MET A 1 2.05 -8.26 -15.50
C MET A 1 2.98 -7.18 -15.01
N LYS A 2 2.62 -5.90 -15.10
CA LYS A 2 3.39 -4.79 -14.52
C LYS A 2 2.57 -4.13 -13.43
N ILE A 3 3.22 -3.77 -12.33
CA ILE A 3 2.60 -3.11 -11.16
C ILE A 3 3.14 -1.68 -11.08
N VAL A 4 2.26 -0.73 -10.79
CA VAL A 4 2.63 0.66 -10.52
C VAL A 4 2.27 0.98 -9.08
N LEU A 5 3.27 1.27 -8.26
CA LEU A 5 3.09 1.88 -6.94
C LEU A 5 3.07 3.40 -7.13
N ALA A 6 1.92 4.00 -6.89
CA ALA A 6 1.72 5.42 -7.02
C ALA A 6 1.49 6.05 -5.65
N ALA A 7 2.24 7.11 -5.34
CA ALA A 7 2.04 7.91 -4.14
C ALA A 7 1.62 9.33 -4.53
N ILE A 8 0.74 9.89 -3.71
CA ILE A 8 0.31 11.28 -3.82
C ILE A 8 0.95 12.05 -2.67
N ASN A 9 1.96 12.82 -2.97
CA ASN A 9 2.72 13.57 -1.99
C ASN A 9 2.22 15.02 -1.88
N ALA A 10 2.17 15.54 -0.66
CA ALA A 10 1.83 16.93 -0.40
C ALA A 10 2.85 17.93 -1.01
N LYS A 11 4.12 17.49 -1.10
CA LYS A 11 5.21 18.28 -1.71
C LYS A 11 6.14 17.36 -2.50
N TYR A 12 6.59 17.82 -3.67
CA TYR A 12 7.46 17.06 -4.57
C TYR A 12 8.82 16.65 -3.97
N ILE A 13 9.34 17.44 -3.03
CA ILE A 13 10.64 17.18 -2.39
C ILE A 13 10.64 16.02 -1.39
N HIS A 14 9.47 15.47 -1.05
CA HIS A 14 9.34 14.36 -0.10
C HIS A 14 9.24 13.03 -0.85
N ALA A 15 10.11 12.08 -0.50
CA ALA A 15 9.96 10.69 -0.91
C ALA A 15 8.90 10.00 -0.02
N ASN A 16 8.02 9.22 -0.64
CA ASN A 16 7.03 8.47 0.12
C ASN A 16 7.60 7.11 0.56
N LEU A 17 8.01 7.01 1.82
CA LEU A 17 8.64 5.81 2.37
C LEU A 17 7.82 4.53 2.12
N ALA A 18 6.49 4.61 2.24
CA ALA A 18 5.62 3.43 2.14
C ALA A 18 5.77 2.69 0.80
N ILE A 19 5.72 3.40 -0.35
CA ILE A 19 5.82 2.73 -1.66
C ILE A 19 7.20 2.12 -1.92
N TYR A 20 8.26 2.69 -1.35
CA TYR A 20 9.61 2.11 -1.43
C TYR A 20 9.74 0.88 -0.53
N SER A 21 9.17 0.92 0.68
CA SER A 21 9.11 -0.22 1.60
C SER A 21 8.36 -1.41 0.99
N LEU A 22 7.19 -1.17 0.39
CA LEU A 22 6.40 -2.20 -0.28
C LEU A 22 7.20 -2.88 -1.42
N ARG A 23 7.87 -2.09 -2.26
CA ARG A 23 8.70 -2.64 -3.35
C ARG A 23 9.88 -3.44 -2.82
N ALA A 24 10.58 -2.93 -1.79
CA ALA A 24 11.74 -3.59 -1.22
C ALA A 24 11.37 -4.92 -0.54
N PHE A 25 10.23 -4.97 0.15
CA PHE A 25 9.73 -6.20 0.76
C PHE A 25 9.32 -7.27 -0.27
N SER A 26 8.96 -6.85 -1.48
CA SER A 26 8.58 -7.71 -2.61
C SER A 26 9.67 -7.79 -3.67
N ASP A 27 10.95 -7.95 -3.27
CA ASP A 27 12.13 -7.88 -4.14
C ASP A 27 12.10 -8.89 -5.29
N GLU A 28 11.54 -10.07 -5.11
CA GLU A 28 11.37 -11.08 -6.17
C GLU A 28 10.50 -10.58 -7.35
N TYR A 29 9.67 -9.53 -7.14
CA TYR A 29 8.84 -8.89 -8.17
C TYR A 29 9.34 -7.49 -8.56
N LYS A 30 10.53 -7.06 -8.10
CA LYS A 30 11.09 -5.70 -8.28
C LYS A 30 11.06 -5.21 -9.73
N GLU A 31 11.36 -6.09 -10.68
CA GLU A 31 11.37 -5.77 -12.13
C GLU A 31 9.96 -5.51 -12.71
N GLN A 32 8.91 -5.99 -12.03
CA GLN A 32 7.52 -5.79 -12.44
C GLN A 32 6.87 -4.59 -11.73
N ILE A 33 7.50 -4.06 -10.67
CA ILE A 33 6.97 -2.98 -9.84
C ILE A 33 7.64 -1.65 -10.21
N GLN A 34 6.88 -0.74 -10.79
CA GLN A 34 7.30 0.62 -11.08
C GLN A 34 6.79 1.57 -10.02
N ILE A 35 7.68 2.41 -9.45
CA ILE A 35 7.30 3.47 -8.51
C ILE A 35 6.99 4.76 -9.29
N LYS A 36 5.90 5.42 -8.91
CA LYS A 36 5.50 6.76 -9.39
C LYS A 36 5.04 7.61 -8.22
N GLU A 37 5.53 8.83 -8.14
CA GLU A 37 5.12 9.81 -7.14
C GLU A 37 4.44 11.00 -7.83
N TYR A 38 3.30 11.40 -7.29
CA TYR A 38 2.45 12.46 -7.83
C TYR A 38 2.15 13.53 -6.78
N THR A 39 1.79 14.74 -7.23
CA THR A 39 1.48 15.88 -6.35
C THR A 39 -0.02 16.22 -6.30
N ILE A 40 -0.89 15.57 -7.07
CA ILE A 40 -2.31 15.94 -7.22
C ILE A 40 -3.23 14.71 -7.29
N ASN A 41 -4.35 14.81 -6.57
CA ASN A 41 -5.39 13.80 -6.35
C ASN A 41 -6.43 13.74 -7.49
N GLN A 42 -6.16 13.20 -8.66
CA GLN A 42 -7.23 13.03 -9.67
C GLN A 42 -7.12 11.75 -10.52
N TYR A 43 -6.30 10.78 -10.11
CA TYR A 43 -5.98 9.68 -11.01
C TYR A 43 -6.89 8.46 -10.94
N THR A 44 -7.55 8.19 -9.79
CA THR A 44 -8.32 6.94 -9.64
C THR A 44 -9.53 6.89 -10.56
N GLU A 45 -10.30 7.97 -10.64
CA GLU A 45 -11.44 8.07 -11.56
C GLU A 45 -11.00 8.00 -13.03
N LEU A 46 -9.93 8.73 -13.37
CA LEU A 46 -9.38 8.71 -14.73
C LEU A 46 -8.84 7.32 -15.10
N LEU A 47 -8.14 6.66 -14.20
CA LEU A 47 -7.66 5.28 -14.41
C LEU A 47 -8.81 4.31 -14.63
N HIS A 48 -9.86 4.38 -13.82
CA HIS A 48 -11.02 3.52 -13.98
C HIS A 48 -11.78 3.79 -15.28
N GLN A 49 -11.87 5.04 -15.73
CA GLN A 49 -12.47 5.38 -17.01
C GLN A 49 -11.66 4.87 -18.21
N LEU A 50 -10.33 4.94 -18.13
CA LEU A 50 -9.44 4.52 -19.21
C LEU A 50 -9.17 3.00 -19.24
N ARG A 51 -9.15 2.36 -18.08
CA ARG A 51 -8.80 0.95 -17.87
C ARG A 51 -9.65 0.34 -16.76
N PRO A 52 -10.96 0.11 -16.99
CA PRO A 52 -11.89 -0.37 -15.96
C PRO A 52 -11.53 -1.76 -15.42
N GLU A 53 -10.80 -2.57 -16.20
CA GLU A 53 -10.33 -3.90 -15.82
C GLU A 53 -9.07 -3.89 -14.92
N MET A 54 -8.44 -2.72 -14.72
CA MET A 54 -7.20 -2.62 -13.97
C MET A 54 -7.49 -2.65 -12.46
N PRO A 55 -6.90 -3.59 -11.70
CA PRO A 55 -7.03 -3.57 -10.25
C PRO A 55 -6.38 -2.33 -9.63
N VAL A 56 -7.14 -1.60 -8.82
CA VAL A 56 -6.67 -0.43 -8.09
C VAL A 56 -6.78 -0.72 -6.60
N TRP A 57 -5.65 -0.67 -5.90
CA TRP A 57 -5.56 -0.90 -4.47
C TRP A 57 -5.11 0.36 -3.75
N PHE A 58 -5.78 0.68 -2.65
CA PHE A 58 -5.39 1.76 -1.76
C PHE A 58 -4.65 1.20 -0.54
N GLY A 59 -3.89 2.06 0.14
CA GLY A 59 -3.22 1.77 1.40
C GLY A 59 -2.79 3.05 2.11
N GLY A 60 -2.36 2.89 3.34
CA GLY A 60 -1.92 3.98 4.20
C GLY A 60 -2.95 4.37 5.26
N PRO A 61 -2.57 5.24 6.21
CA PRO A 61 -3.38 5.52 7.41
C PRO A 61 -4.75 6.14 7.09
N GLU A 62 -4.84 6.96 6.03
CA GLU A 62 -6.09 7.63 5.62
C GLU A 62 -7.23 6.68 5.26
N VAL A 63 -6.92 5.48 4.83
CA VAL A 63 -7.92 4.51 4.34
C VAL A 63 -7.99 3.24 5.18
N SER A 64 -7.06 3.04 6.10
CA SER A 64 -6.96 1.79 6.86
C SER A 64 -8.11 1.61 7.86
N TYR A 65 -8.54 2.67 8.52
CA TYR A 65 -9.54 2.60 9.60
C TYR A 65 -10.97 2.55 9.07
N ASP A 66 -11.29 3.35 8.05
CA ASP A 66 -12.62 3.43 7.45
C ASP A 66 -12.65 2.73 6.08
N ALA A 67 -11.93 1.61 5.95
CA ALA A 67 -11.70 0.94 4.68
C ALA A 67 -12.98 0.51 3.96
N ALA A 68 -13.98 -0.02 4.69
CA ALA A 68 -15.26 -0.40 4.10
C ALA A 68 -16.01 0.81 3.53
N GLU A 69 -16.07 1.91 4.29
CA GLU A 69 -16.72 3.14 3.86
C GLU A 69 -15.98 3.80 2.68
N CYS A 70 -14.65 3.78 2.72
CA CYS A 70 -13.82 4.23 1.61
C CYS A 70 -14.13 3.45 0.32
N LEU A 71 -14.23 2.13 0.39
CA LEU A 71 -14.61 1.31 -0.76
C LEU A 71 -16.04 1.60 -1.23
N GLN A 72 -16.99 1.79 -0.32
CA GLN A 72 -18.37 2.14 -0.70
C GLN A 72 -18.44 3.44 -1.49
N ARG A 73 -17.64 4.44 -1.13
CA ARG A 73 -17.58 5.73 -1.83
C ARG A 73 -16.80 5.68 -3.15
N ASN A 74 -15.86 4.76 -3.30
CA ASN A 74 -14.94 4.68 -4.44
C ASN A 74 -15.13 3.37 -5.22
N HIS A 75 -16.13 3.33 -6.09
CA HIS A 75 -16.49 2.12 -6.84
C HIS A 75 -15.39 1.60 -7.78
N GLY A 76 -14.48 2.46 -8.23
CA GLY A 76 -13.33 2.08 -9.07
C GLY A 76 -12.15 1.47 -8.31
N VAL A 77 -12.23 1.36 -6.98
CA VAL A 77 -11.18 0.75 -6.15
C VAL A 77 -11.51 -0.71 -5.90
N THR A 78 -10.55 -1.59 -6.19
CA THR A 78 -10.66 -3.04 -6.02
C THR A 78 -10.58 -3.44 -4.56
N GLY A 79 -9.66 -2.83 -3.79
CA GLY A 79 -9.48 -3.15 -2.39
C GLY A 79 -8.53 -2.20 -1.67
N ILE A 80 -8.40 -2.41 -0.36
CA ILE A 80 -7.57 -1.61 0.53
C ILE A 80 -6.69 -2.55 1.36
N LEU A 81 -5.39 -2.20 1.42
CA LEU A 81 -4.45 -2.77 2.39
C LEU A 81 -4.55 -1.95 3.67
N ARG A 82 -4.82 -2.62 4.80
CA ARG A 82 -5.00 -2.01 6.10
C ARG A 82 -3.79 -2.24 7.00
N GLY A 83 -3.43 -1.23 7.76
CA GLY A 83 -2.28 -1.27 8.67
C GLY A 83 -0.96 -1.37 7.94
N GLU A 84 -0.08 -2.24 8.41
CA GLU A 84 1.22 -2.51 7.79
C GLU A 84 1.04 -3.29 6.50
N GLY A 85 1.50 -2.71 5.39
CA GLY A 85 1.16 -3.20 4.06
C GLY A 85 2.16 -4.18 3.45
N GLU A 86 3.35 -4.33 3.99
CA GLU A 86 4.46 -5.02 3.34
C GLU A 86 4.14 -6.48 3.03
N GLU A 87 3.73 -7.26 4.04
CA GLU A 87 3.40 -8.67 3.86
C GLU A 87 2.13 -8.84 3.00
N SER A 88 1.08 -8.04 3.26
CA SER A 88 -0.16 -8.10 2.49
C SER A 88 0.07 -7.73 1.03
N PHE A 89 0.91 -6.72 0.75
CA PHE A 89 1.30 -6.36 -0.61
C PHE A 89 2.11 -7.47 -1.27
N HIS A 90 3.06 -8.09 -0.56
CA HIS A 90 3.83 -9.20 -1.09
C HIS A 90 2.92 -10.37 -1.51
N GLU A 91 1.95 -10.75 -0.66
CA GLU A 91 0.97 -11.80 -0.96
C GLU A 91 0.07 -11.41 -2.15
N LEU A 92 -0.30 -10.12 -2.30
CA LEU A 92 -0.96 -9.62 -3.50
C LEU A 92 -0.09 -9.78 -4.75
N MET A 93 1.23 -9.56 -4.65
CA MET A 93 2.14 -9.80 -5.78
C MET A 93 2.22 -11.27 -6.14
N GLN A 94 2.24 -12.17 -5.15
CA GLN A 94 2.16 -13.61 -5.39
C GLN A 94 0.87 -13.98 -6.12
N TYR A 95 -0.26 -13.40 -5.73
CA TYR A 95 -1.55 -13.62 -6.40
C TYR A 95 -1.56 -13.09 -7.85
N TYR A 96 -1.19 -11.82 -8.06
CA TYR A 96 -1.32 -11.18 -9.38
C TYR A 96 -0.21 -11.53 -10.37
N ILE A 97 1.02 -11.75 -9.89
CA ILE A 97 2.20 -12.01 -10.73
C ILE A 97 2.59 -13.48 -10.65
N GLY A 98 2.68 -14.03 -9.44
CA GLY A 98 3.10 -15.41 -9.21
C GLY A 98 2.03 -16.44 -9.59
N GLY A 99 0.78 -16.02 -9.74
CA GLY A 99 -0.35 -16.92 -10.05
C GLY A 99 -0.63 -17.93 -8.94
N SER A 100 -0.26 -17.62 -7.70
CA SER A 100 -0.40 -18.48 -6.53
C SER A 100 -1.13 -17.75 -5.39
N GLY A 101 -1.73 -18.51 -4.48
CA GLY A 101 -2.53 -17.96 -3.39
C GLY A 101 -3.95 -17.57 -3.81
N LYS A 102 -4.72 -17.09 -2.87
CA LYS A 102 -6.10 -16.61 -3.07
C LYS A 102 -6.29 -15.33 -2.28
N LEU A 103 -7.08 -14.37 -2.82
CA LEU A 103 -7.36 -13.12 -2.14
C LEU A 103 -7.96 -13.33 -0.74
N GLN A 104 -8.83 -14.32 -0.57
CA GLN A 104 -9.46 -14.65 0.70
C GLN A 104 -8.49 -15.07 1.80
N ASP A 105 -7.27 -15.51 1.47
CA ASP A 105 -6.27 -15.98 2.42
C ASP A 105 -5.31 -14.85 2.85
N ILE A 106 -5.32 -13.71 2.15
CA ILE A 106 -4.45 -12.56 2.44
C ILE A 106 -5.01 -11.78 3.63
N ARG A 107 -4.30 -11.75 4.74
CA ARG A 107 -4.68 -10.94 5.91
C ARG A 107 -4.34 -9.46 5.68
N GLY A 108 -5.05 -8.57 6.39
CA GLY A 108 -4.81 -7.12 6.29
C GLY A 108 -5.39 -6.49 5.03
N ILE A 109 -6.33 -7.14 4.35
CA ILE A 109 -7.03 -6.54 3.21
C ILE A 109 -8.55 -6.57 3.39
N ILE A 110 -9.18 -5.60 2.76
CA ILE A 110 -10.62 -5.62 2.44
C ILE A 110 -10.76 -5.36 0.94
N TYR A 111 -11.57 -6.12 0.24
CA TYR A 111 -11.67 -6.05 -1.20
C TYR A 111 -13.09 -6.32 -1.70
N ARG A 112 -13.29 -6.08 -2.99
CA ARG A 112 -14.56 -6.25 -3.68
C ARG A 112 -14.53 -7.55 -4.48
N GLU A 113 -15.49 -8.43 -4.22
CA GLU A 113 -15.67 -9.68 -4.95
C GLU A 113 -17.18 -9.84 -5.24
N ASP A 114 -17.53 -10.04 -6.51
CA ASP A 114 -18.92 -10.19 -6.97
C ASP A 114 -19.90 -9.11 -6.45
N GLY A 115 -19.40 -7.87 -6.35
CA GLY A 115 -20.18 -6.73 -5.86
C GLY A 115 -20.30 -6.63 -4.34
N LEU A 116 -19.78 -7.59 -3.58
CA LEU A 116 -19.75 -7.60 -2.12
C LEU A 116 -18.38 -7.17 -1.60
N LEU A 117 -18.34 -6.67 -0.36
CA LEU A 117 -17.09 -6.40 0.35
C LEU A 117 -16.72 -7.63 1.18
N VAL A 118 -15.51 -8.12 0.95
CA VAL A 118 -14.90 -9.22 1.72
C VAL A 118 -13.82 -8.63 2.61
N ASP A 119 -13.95 -8.83 3.92
CA ASP A 119 -13.01 -8.34 4.93
C ASP A 119 -12.24 -9.54 5.52
N ASN A 120 -10.94 -9.61 5.24
CA ASN A 120 -10.07 -10.68 5.74
C ASN A 120 -9.50 -10.40 7.15
N GLY A 121 -9.97 -9.33 7.81
CA GLY A 121 -9.50 -8.93 9.13
C GLY A 121 -8.13 -8.25 9.10
N TRP A 122 -7.68 -7.80 10.27
CA TRP A 122 -6.37 -7.18 10.44
C TRP A 122 -5.26 -8.23 10.43
N ARG A 123 -4.07 -7.80 10.02
CA ARG A 123 -2.83 -8.56 10.17
C ARG A 123 -2.20 -8.23 11.53
N GLU A 124 -1.47 -9.17 12.10
CA GLU A 124 -0.63 -8.92 13.27
C GLU A 124 0.51 -7.96 12.92
N VAL A 125 0.97 -7.21 13.92
CA VAL A 125 2.09 -6.27 13.78
C VAL A 125 3.35 -7.01 13.35
N MET A 126 4.01 -6.49 12.32
CA MET A 126 5.20 -7.12 11.74
C MET A 126 6.46 -6.81 12.55
N ASP A 127 7.41 -7.74 12.56
CA ASP A 127 8.77 -7.48 13.02
C ASP A 127 9.50 -6.57 12.01
N LEU A 128 9.82 -5.35 12.45
CA LEU A 128 10.48 -4.33 11.62
C LEU A 128 11.86 -4.77 11.10
N ASN A 129 12.52 -5.72 11.78
CA ASN A 129 13.80 -6.26 11.31
C ASN A 129 13.68 -7.05 9.99
N LYS A 130 12.47 -7.44 9.61
CA LYS A 130 12.21 -8.09 8.31
C LYS A 130 12.14 -7.11 7.15
N VAL A 131 11.97 -5.80 7.41
CA VAL A 131 11.91 -4.77 6.37
C VAL A 131 13.30 -4.46 5.88
N PRO A 132 13.61 -4.68 4.58
CA PRO A 132 14.92 -4.37 4.05
C PRO A 132 15.15 -2.85 4.00
N PHE A 133 16.42 -2.44 3.92
CA PHE A 133 16.75 -1.04 3.69
C PHE A 133 16.24 -0.60 2.31
N VAL A 134 15.40 0.45 2.28
CA VAL A 134 14.62 0.82 1.09
C VAL A 134 15.32 1.78 0.13
N TYR A 135 16.44 2.38 0.53
CA TYR A 135 17.17 3.39 -0.23
C TYR A 135 18.50 2.84 -0.79
N GLU A 136 18.43 1.73 -1.55
CA GLU A 136 19.62 1.10 -2.12
C GLU A 136 20.32 2.00 -3.14
N GLU A 137 19.54 2.64 -4.03
CA GLU A 137 20.04 3.52 -5.08
C GLU A 137 19.93 4.99 -4.64
N MET A 138 20.91 5.46 -3.87
CA MET A 138 20.90 6.82 -3.28
C MET A 138 20.80 7.96 -4.31
N GLU A 139 21.27 7.75 -5.54
CA GLU A 139 21.19 8.75 -6.62
C GLU A 139 19.73 9.09 -7.00
N ASP A 140 18.80 8.15 -6.86
CA ASP A 140 17.36 8.36 -7.12
C ASP A 140 16.75 9.37 -6.14
N PHE A 141 17.41 9.60 -5.01
CA PHE A 141 16.95 10.48 -3.93
C PHE A 141 17.73 11.78 -3.84
N LYS A 142 18.61 12.06 -4.81
CA LYS A 142 19.37 13.32 -4.86
C LYS A 142 18.41 14.53 -4.86
N ASN A 143 18.68 15.48 -3.96
CA ASN A 143 17.84 16.66 -3.72
C ASN A 143 16.43 16.37 -3.17
N LYS A 144 16.18 15.16 -2.61
CA LYS A 144 14.94 14.84 -1.91
C LYS A 144 15.18 14.75 -0.40
N ILE A 145 14.14 15.05 0.37
CA ILE A 145 14.09 14.69 1.79
C ILE A 145 13.63 13.23 1.85
N ILE A 146 14.45 12.37 2.43
CA ILE A 146 14.11 10.96 2.67
C ILE A 146 13.68 10.77 4.12
N TYR A 147 12.83 9.78 4.34
CA TYR A 147 12.33 9.41 5.65
C TYR A 147 12.82 8.02 6.00
N TYR A 148 13.27 7.84 7.22
CA TYR A 148 13.68 6.55 7.74
C TYR A 148 12.90 6.23 9.01
N GLU A 149 12.30 5.05 9.05
CA GLU A 149 11.51 4.58 10.15
C GLU A 149 12.33 3.63 11.02
N THR A 150 12.48 3.97 12.30
CA THR A 150 13.26 3.19 13.28
C THR A 150 12.37 2.40 14.23
N SER A 151 11.08 2.72 14.28
CA SER A 151 10.10 2.06 15.15
C SER A 151 8.69 2.26 14.61
N ARG A 152 7.82 1.31 14.87
CA ARG A 152 6.37 1.37 14.61
C ARG A 152 5.59 1.13 15.88
N GLY A 153 4.39 1.72 15.94
CA GLY A 153 3.54 1.66 17.12
C GLY A 153 4.04 2.54 18.26
N CYS A 154 3.26 2.56 19.32
CA CYS A 154 3.55 3.31 20.53
C CYS A 154 3.06 2.51 21.75
N PRO A 155 3.85 2.41 22.83
CA PRO A 155 3.43 1.70 24.05
C PRO A 155 2.35 2.45 24.85
N PHE A 156 2.00 3.68 24.44
CA PHE A 156 1.04 4.53 25.13
C PHE A 156 -0.31 4.54 24.41
N SER A 157 -1.41 4.38 25.13
CA SER A 157 -2.78 4.41 24.61
C SER A 157 -3.41 5.79 24.77
N CYS A 158 -2.88 6.80 24.08
CA CYS A 158 -3.43 8.16 24.12
C CYS A 158 -4.72 8.26 23.29
N SER A 159 -5.80 8.76 23.88
CA SER A 159 -7.14 8.83 23.27
C SER A 159 -7.24 9.70 21.99
N TYR A 160 -6.23 10.49 21.70
CA TYR A 160 -6.17 11.40 20.55
C TYR A 160 -5.12 10.98 19.50
N CYS A 161 -4.46 9.84 19.67
CA CYS A 161 -3.32 9.44 18.87
C CYS A 161 -3.58 8.09 18.17
N LEU A 162 -3.40 8.05 16.87
CA LEU A 162 -3.55 6.82 16.07
C LEU A 162 -2.32 5.88 16.15
N SER A 163 -1.20 6.32 16.74
CA SER A 163 0.02 5.51 16.81
C SER A 163 -0.05 4.35 17.80
N SER A 164 -1.12 4.26 18.57
CA SER A 164 -1.34 3.22 19.60
C SER A 164 -2.41 2.18 19.20
N VAL A 165 -2.86 2.24 17.96
CA VAL A 165 -3.92 1.36 17.41
C VAL A 165 -3.32 0.32 16.49
#